data_3bf7c67330f4a20b4e559ac1f3daeeda
#
_entry.id   3bf7c67330f4a20b4e559ac1f3daeeda
#
_cell.length_a   1.000
_cell.length_b   1.000
_cell.length_c   1.000
_cell.angle_alpha   90.00
_cell.angle_beta   90.00
_cell.angle_gamma   90.00
#
_symmetry.space_group_name_H-M   'P 1'
#
loop_
_entity.id
_entity.type
_entity.pdbx_description
1 polymer ?
#
loop_
_entity_poly.entity_id
_entity_poly.type
_entity_poly.pdbx_seq_one_letter_code
_entity_poly.pdbx_strand_id
1 'polypeptide(L)'
;GQGSRALKHIFADKHGLNYDFLNQIGMESKGMEISEYITKEAVAQQAGYGLSSKGAQHDESLLVMQDKVKNQMPTLEQKAKALSYYPILRTWFSLHGMCKLIWNDITPESNKTAADPNEFPEHIENYTWLYEGVTGVKATKEDFIAQSARVYHFQRVFNLRLGFGTRQYDYMPYRAVGPVSEEEYLSKESFYDNELKEKWGVDPGTMSLKERIQALRVKREDQYNRLVDLVYEYRGWTNNGIPTI
;
A
#
# COMPACT_ATOMS: atom_id res chain seq x y z
N GLY A 1 -1.54 24.46 -0.05
CA GLY A 1 -0.57 24.03 -1.03
C GLY A 1 -1.18 23.27 -2.19
N GLN A 2 -0.47 23.25 -3.31
CA GLN A 2 -0.90 22.55 -4.50
C GLN A 2 -0.43 21.08 -4.55
N GLY A 3 0.30 20.63 -3.55
CA GLY A 3 0.79 19.26 -3.41
C GLY A 3 2.11 18.97 -4.16
N SER A 4 2.67 17.81 -3.87
CA SER A 4 4.01 17.40 -4.35
C SER A 4 4.09 17.25 -5.87
N ARG A 5 3.01 16.84 -6.53
CA ARG A 5 2.94 16.76 -8.00
C ARG A 5 3.08 18.13 -8.65
N ALA A 6 2.31 19.12 -8.17
CA ALA A 6 2.42 20.48 -8.69
C ALA A 6 3.81 21.07 -8.44
N LEU A 7 4.40 20.79 -7.27
CA LEU A 7 5.76 21.22 -6.95
C LEU A 7 6.79 20.65 -7.93
N LYS A 8 6.69 19.37 -8.30
CA LYS A 8 7.57 18.77 -9.33
C LYS A 8 7.49 19.51 -10.66
N HIS A 9 6.26 19.82 -11.11
CA HIS A 9 6.03 20.53 -12.36
C HIS A 9 6.61 21.95 -12.32
N ILE A 10 6.31 22.71 -11.27
CA ILE A 10 6.86 24.06 -11.08
C ILE A 10 8.39 24.04 -11.07
N PHE A 11 8.98 23.02 -10.41
CA PHE A 11 10.43 22.88 -10.34
C PHE A 11 11.02 22.52 -11.72
N ALA A 12 10.36 21.63 -12.47
CA ALA A 12 10.75 21.29 -13.84
C ALA A 12 10.77 22.53 -14.74
N ASP A 13 9.68 23.29 -14.74
CA ASP A 13 9.54 24.51 -15.55
C ASP A 13 10.59 25.54 -15.20
N LYS A 14 10.78 25.80 -13.89
CA LYS A 14 11.73 26.80 -13.41
C LYS A 14 13.19 26.48 -13.76
N HIS A 15 13.56 25.21 -13.81
CA HIS A 15 14.94 24.76 -13.98
C HIS A 15 15.20 24.06 -15.33
N GLY A 16 14.21 23.99 -16.22
CA GLY A 16 14.33 23.31 -17.51
C GLY A 16 14.57 21.80 -17.40
N LEU A 17 14.01 21.14 -16.38
CA LEU A 17 14.21 19.72 -16.13
C LEU A 17 13.18 18.86 -16.83
N ASN A 18 13.56 17.60 -17.11
CA ASN A 18 12.68 16.63 -17.73
C ASN A 18 11.60 16.18 -16.72
N TYR A 19 10.32 16.27 -17.11
CA TYR A 19 9.19 15.85 -16.31
C TYR A 19 9.22 14.36 -16.00
N ASP A 20 9.58 13.51 -16.95
CA ASP A 20 9.63 12.06 -16.76
C ASP A 20 10.66 11.68 -15.70
N PHE A 21 11.82 12.32 -15.72
CA PHE A 21 12.84 12.16 -14.70
C PHE A 21 12.31 12.55 -13.31
N LEU A 22 11.67 13.70 -13.19
CA LEU A 22 11.09 14.13 -11.91
C LEU A 22 9.94 13.25 -11.44
N ASN A 23 9.14 12.70 -12.35
CA ASN A 23 8.09 11.74 -12.01
C ASN A 23 8.68 10.42 -11.49
N GLN A 24 9.83 9.99 -11.99
CA GLN A 24 10.50 8.78 -11.54
C GLN A 24 11.13 8.90 -10.15
N ILE A 25 11.70 10.06 -9.83
CA ILE A 25 12.39 10.29 -8.54
C ILE A 25 11.49 10.90 -7.47
N GLY A 26 10.42 11.58 -7.85
CA GLY A 26 9.49 12.22 -6.92
C GLY A 26 8.64 11.21 -6.18
N MET A 27 8.80 11.15 -4.85
CA MET A 27 8.09 10.22 -3.98
C MET A 27 6.66 10.69 -3.72
N GLU A 28 5.77 10.52 -4.70
CA GLU A 28 4.34 10.83 -4.56
C GLU A 28 3.47 9.80 -5.27
N SER A 29 2.24 9.65 -4.81
CA SER A 29 1.17 8.93 -5.48
C SER A 29 -0.13 9.72 -5.36
N LYS A 30 -0.90 9.81 -6.42
CA LYS A 30 -2.14 10.61 -6.49
C LYS A 30 -1.98 12.10 -6.10
N GLY A 31 -0.78 12.66 -6.30
CA GLY A 31 -0.48 14.06 -5.98
C GLY A 31 -0.07 14.34 -4.54
N MET A 32 -0.10 13.32 -3.67
CA MET A 32 0.33 13.40 -2.28
C MET A 32 1.71 12.75 -2.12
N GLU A 33 2.58 13.35 -1.31
CA GLU A 33 3.85 12.74 -0.93
C GLU A 33 3.63 11.40 -0.22
N ILE A 34 4.53 10.45 -0.49
CA ILE A 34 4.57 9.17 0.21
C ILE A 34 5.12 9.40 1.61
N SER A 35 4.43 8.88 2.62
CA SER A 35 4.93 8.90 4.00
C SER A 35 6.33 8.28 4.10
N GLU A 36 7.13 8.74 5.04
CA GLU A 36 8.57 8.48 5.17
C GLU A 36 8.96 7.01 5.47
N TYR A 37 8.01 6.10 5.55
CA TYR A 37 8.30 4.67 5.74
C TYR A 37 8.96 4.07 4.51
N ILE A 38 10.01 3.29 4.74
CA ILE A 38 10.75 2.59 3.67
C ILE A 38 9.84 1.53 3.04
N THR A 39 9.69 1.59 1.73
CA THR A 39 8.81 0.70 0.98
C THR A 39 9.53 -0.24 0.01
N LYS A 40 10.79 0.02 -0.32
CA LYS A 40 11.53 -0.74 -1.36
C LYS A 40 11.54 -2.26 -1.13
N GLU A 41 11.54 -2.70 0.12
CA GLU A 41 11.55 -4.11 0.50
C GLU A 41 10.22 -4.58 1.12
N ALA A 42 9.20 -3.71 1.19
CA ALA A 42 7.91 -3.99 1.82
C ALA A 42 6.77 -3.79 0.80
N VAL A 43 6.56 -4.78 -0.06
CA VAL A 43 5.62 -4.69 -1.18
C VAL A 43 4.17 -4.48 -0.74
N ALA A 44 3.75 -5.02 0.41
CA ALA A 44 2.43 -4.76 0.95
C ALA A 44 2.26 -3.29 1.35
N GLN A 45 3.28 -2.67 1.94
CA GLN A 45 3.24 -1.25 2.27
C GLN A 45 3.27 -0.37 1.01
N GLN A 46 4.04 -0.76 -0.01
CA GLN A 46 4.01 -0.07 -1.31
C GLN A 46 2.59 -0.06 -1.90
N ALA A 47 1.96 -1.23 -1.96
CA ALA A 47 0.60 -1.35 -2.49
C ALA A 47 -0.43 -0.62 -1.60
N GLY A 48 -0.22 -0.58 -0.28
CA GLY A 48 -1.02 0.24 0.63
C GLY A 48 -1.00 1.72 0.24
N TYR A 49 0.17 2.25 -0.12
CA TYR A 49 0.29 3.63 -0.60
C TYR A 49 -0.32 3.84 -1.98
N GLY A 50 -0.01 2.96 -2.94
CA GLY A 50 -0.52 3.10 -4.31
C GLY A 50 -2.03 2.93 -4.40
N LEU A 51 -2.62 2.03 -3.61
CA LEU A 51 -4.05 1.72 -3.63
C LEU A 51 -4.92 2.65 -2.76
N SER A 52 -4.31 3.43 -1.86
CA SER A 52 -5.06 4.33 -0.97
C SER A 52 -5.90 5.33 -1.78
N SER A 53 -7.19 5.41 -1.47
CA SER A 53 -8.13 6.28 -2.21
C SER A 53 -7.88 7.77 -1.99
N LYS A 54 -7.27 8.13 -0.87
CA LYS A 54 -7.00 9.54 -0.51
C LYS A 54 -5.58 10.02 -0.82
N GLY A 55 -4.70 9.13 -1.26
CA GLY A 55 -3.28 9.41 -1.48
C GLY A 55 -2.36 8.55 -0.61
N ALA A 56 -1.06 8.69 -0.76
CA ALA A 56 -0.04 7.79 -0.25
C ALA A 56 0.23 7.94 1.26
N GLN A 57 -0.77 7.72 2.10
CA GLN A 57 -0.65 7.74 3.55
C GLN A 57 -0.67 6.33 4.15
N HIS A 58 0.13 6.12 5.21
CA HIS A 58 0.23 4.84 5.91
C HIS A 58 -0.97 4.52 6.81
N ASP A 59 -1.81 5.49 7.10
CA ASP A 59 -2.92 5.33 8.04
C ASP A 59 -4.06 4.43 7.55
N GLU A 60 -4.16 4.17 6.25
CA GLU A 60 -5.09 3.16 5.72
C GLU A 60 -4.54 1.74 5.84
N SER A 61 -3.23 1.54 5.64
CA SER A 61 -2.58 0.23 5.64
C SER A 61 -1.16 0.36 6.17
N LEU A 62 -0.95 0.24 7.48
CA LEU A 62 0.37 0.18 8.07
C LEU A 62 0.80 -1.29 8.19
N LEU A 63 1.38 -1.84 7.14
CA LEU A 63 1.70 -3.25 7.00
C LEU A 63 3.20 -3.58 7.05
N VAL A 64 4.06 -2.57 7.18
CA VAL A 64 5.52 -2.78 7.14
C VAL A 64 6.00 -3.75 8.22
N MET A 65 5.41 -3.70 9.42
CA MET A 65 5.78 -4.59 10.52
C MET A 65 5.40 -6.04 10.23
N GLN A 66 4.18 -6.27 9.79
CA GLN A 66 3.65 -7.60 9.49
C GLN A 66 4.30 -8.19 8.24
N ASP A 67 4.52 -7.36 7.20
CA ASP A 67 5.12 -7.79 5.94
C ASP A 67 6.63 -8.07 6.09
N LYS A 68 7.40 -7.02 6.47
CA LYS A 68 8.87 -7.07 6.38
C LYS A 68 9.55 -7.53 7.66
N VAL A 69 9.07 -7.07 8.83
CA VAL A 69 9.77 -7.33 10.09
C VAL A 69 9.40 -8.70 10.64
N LYS A 70 8.11 -9.02 10.67
CA LYS A 70 7.60 -10.28 11.26
C LYS A 70 7.35 -11.39 10.25
N ASN A 71 7.33 -11.08 8.95
CA ASN A 71 7.00 -12.00 7.86
C ASN A 71 5.71 -12.80 8.10
N GLN A 72 4.68 -12.15 8.64
CA GLN A 72 3.37 -12.76 8.90
C GLN A 72 2.52 -12.93 7.64
N MET A 73 2.90 -12.29 6.54
CA MET A 73 2.22 -12.36 5.25
C MET A 73 3.21 -12.75 4.15
N PRO A 74 3.76 -13.97 4.15
CA PRO A 74 4.80 -14.36 3.20
C PRO A 74 4.33 -14.44 1.75
N THR A 75 3.04 -14.72 1.49
CA THR A 75 2.50 -14.83 0.13
C THR A 75 1.83 -13.55 -0.37
N LEU A 76 1.68 -13.41 -1.68
CA LEU A 76 0.95 -12.28 -2.27
C LEU A 76 -0.53 -12.30 -1.94
N GLU A 77 -1.12 -13.48 -1.84
CA GLU A 77 -2.53 -13.69 -1.48
C GLU A 77 -2.81 -13.17 -0.06
N GLN A 78 -1.93 -13.48 0.90
CA GLN A 78 -2.05 -12.96 2.27
C GLN A 78 -1.91 -11.44 2.31
N LYS A 79 -0.94 -10.88 1.55
CA LYS A 79 -0.78 -9.43 1.43
C LYS A 79 -2.01 -8.77 0.79
N ALA A 80 -2.57 -9.38 -0.26
CA ALA A 80 -3.76 -8.89 -0.93
C ALA A 80 -5.00 -8.93 -0.02
N LYS A 81 -5.16 -9.98 0.76
CA LYS A 81 -6.21 -10.10 1.77
C LYS A 81 -6.10 -8.98 2.80
N ALA A 82 -4.90 -8.73 3.32
CA ALA A 82 -4.64 -7.64 4.26
C ALA A 82 -4.97 -6.27 3.65
N LEU A 83 -4.50 -6.02 2.43
CA LEU A 83 -4.75 -4.78 1.71
C LEU A 83 -6.22 -4.55 1.34
N SER A 84 -7.00 -5.61 1.26
CA SER A 84 -8.44 -5.52 1.02
C SER A 84 -9.20 -5.23 2.31
N TYR A 85 -8.77 -5.79 3.43
CA TYR A 85 -9.46 -5.70 4.71
C TYR A 85 -9.09 -4.44 5.51
N TYR A 86 -7.80 -4.16 5.71
CA TYR A 86 -7.33 -3.08 6.59
C TYR A 86 -7.84 -1.69 6.20
N PRO A 87 -7.82 -1.26 4.92
CA PRO A 87 -8.32 0.06 4.56
C PRO A 87 -9.82 0.21 4.84
N ILE A 88 -10.58 -0.85 4.65
CA ILE A 88 -12.02 -0.87 4.95
C ILE A 88 -12.22 -0.69 6.45
N LEU A 89 -11.57 -1.50 7.28
CA LEU A 89 -11.68 -1.41 8.72
C LEU A 89 -11.25 -0.02 9.23
N ARG A 90 -10.13 0.50 8.74
CA ARG A 90 -9.65 1.82 9.16
C ARG A 90 -10.51 2.99 8.67
N THR A 91 -11.33 2.78 7.66
CA THR A 91 -12.34 3.75 7.23
C THR A 91 -13.38 3.97 8.33
N TRP A 92 -13.74 2.93 9.10
CA TRP A 92 -14.64 3.06 10.24
C TRP A 92 -14.16 4.09 11.27
N PHE A 93 -12.85 4.12 11.58
CA PHE A 93 -12.27 5.14 12.46
C PHE A 93 -12.52 6.56 11.94
N SER A 94 -12.36 6.76 10.64
CA SER A 94 -12.62 8.06 10.00
C SER A 94 -14.09 8.44 10.06
N LEU A 95 -15.00 7.49 9.90
CA LEU A 95 -16.44 7.72 9.97
C LEU A 95 -16.89 8.20 11.34
N HIS A 96 -16.21 7.76 12.40
CA HIS A 96 -16.57 8.06 13.79
C HIS A 96 -15.66 9.11 14.45
N GLY A 97 -14.80 9.78 13.66
CA GLY A 97 -13.90 10.83 14.17
C GLY A 97 -12.79 10.31 15.09
N MET A 98 -12.49 9.01 15.04
CA MET A 98 -11.50 8.39 15.92
C MET A 98 -10.09 8.49 15.33
N CYS A 99 -9.09 8.65 16.23
CA CYS A 99 -7.68 8.62 15.85
C CYS A 99 -7.27 7.19 15.48
N LYS A 100 -6.65 7.03 14.31
CA LYS A 100 -6.19 5.71 13.83
C LYS A 100 -4.95 5.18 14.55
N LEU A 101 -4.22 5.99 15.30
CA LEU A 101 -3.07 5.56 16.11
C LEU A 101 -3.48 4.59 17.22
N ILE A 102 -4.62 4.80 17.85
CA ILE A 102 -5.13 3.94 18.92
C ILE A 102 -5.24 2.48 18.46
N TRP A 103 -5.55 2.25 17.18
CA TRP A 103 -5.61 0.91 16.60
C TRP A 103 -4.32 0.10 16.79
N ASN A 104 -3.16 0.72 16.59
CA ASN A 104 -1.89 0.05 16.74
C ASN A 104 -1.51 -0.21 18.19
N ASP A 105 -1.92 0.69 19.09
CA ASP A 105 -1.55 0.66 20.51
C ASP A 105 -2.33 -0.38 21.30
N ILE A 106 -3.55 -0.68 20.87
CA ILE A 106 -4.45 -1.64 21.55
C ILE A 106 -4.61 -2.97 20.82
N THR A 107 -3.69 -3.29 19.90
CA THR A 107 -3.67 -4.61 19.25
C THR A 107 -3.46 -5.70 20.29
N PRO A 108 -4.38 -6.67 20.46
CA PRO A 108 -4.22 -7.78 21.39
C PRO A 108 -2.92 -8.55 21.17
N GLU A 109 -2.34 -9.10 22.22
CA GLU A 109 -1.09 -9.86 22.15
C GLU A 109 -1.21 -11.05 21.18
N SER A 110 -2.37 -11.69 21.13
CA SER A 110 -2.69 -12.76 20.19
C SER A 110 -2.48 -12.37 18.73
N ASN A 111 -2.70 -11.10 18.38
CA ASN A 111 -2.50 -10.60 17.02
C ASN A 111 -1.03 -10.39 16.66
N LYS A 112 -0.16 -10.20 17.62
CA LYS A 112 1.28 -10.02 17.37
C LYS A 112 1.93 -11.30 16.84
N THR A 113 1.34 -12.45 17.16
CA THR A 113 1.83 -13.78 16.80
C THR A 113 0.89 -14.53 15.85
N ALA A 114 -0.27 -13.95 15.50
CA ALA A 114 -1.23 -14.59 14.61
C ALA A 114 -0.63 -14.87 13.22
N ALA A 115 -0.93 -16.06 12.69
CA ALA A 115 -0.54 -16.42 11.33
C ALA A 115 -1.28 -15.60 10.27
N ASP A 116 -2.49 -15.13 10.59
CA ASP A 116 -3.29 -14.22 9.77
C ASP A 116 -3.66 -12.96 10.57
N PRO A 117 -2.79 -11.92 10.57
CA PRO A 117 -3.02 -10.69 11.31
C PRO A 117 -4.13 -9.81 10.72
N ASN A 118 -4.80 -10.26 9.66
CA ASN A 118 -5.85 -9.49 8.97
C ASN A 118 -7.21 -9.61 9.66
N GLU A 119 -7.39 -10.61 10.51
CA GLU A 119 -8.64 -10.84 11.22
C GLU A 119 -8.42 -10.61 12.72
N PHE A 120 -8.99 -9.52 13.24
CA PHE A 120 -8.89 -9.13 14.66
C PHE A 120 -10.27 -9.08 15.32
N PRO A 121 -10.93 -10.23 15.54
CA PRO A 121 -12.29 -10.24 16.05
C PRO A 121 -12.43 -9.54 17.40
N GLU A 122 -11.59 -9.85 18.37
CA GLU A 122 -11.64 -9.29 19.72
C GLU A 122 -11.48 -7.77 19.76
N HIS A 123 -10.66 -7.25 18.88
CA HIS A 123 -10.38 -5.82 18.81
C HIS A 123 -11.58 -5.03 18.28
N ILE A 124 -12.30 -5.59 17.31
CA ILE A 124 -13.47 -4.94 16.71
C ILE A 124 -14.66 -5.00 17.65
N GLU A 125 -14.83 -6.07 18.42
CA GLU A 125 -15.89 -6.20 19.40
C GLU A 125 -15.86 -5.07 20.45
N ASN A 126 -14.69 -4.67 20.90
CA ASN A 126 -14.56 -3.52 21.80
C ASN A 126 -15.16 -2.23 21.20
N TYR A 127 -15.00 -2.01 19.90
CA TYR A 127 -15.59 -0.85 19.22
C TYR A 127 -17.09 -0.97 19.04
N THR A 128 -17.63 -2.18 18.87
CA THR A 128 -19.10 -2.38 18.82
C THR A 128 -19.74 -2.03 20.16
N TRP A 129 -19.13 -2.41 21.27
CA TRP A 129 -19.61 -2.06 22.61
C TRP A 129 -19.53 -0.55 22.90
N LEU A 130 -18.43 0.09 22.49
CA LEU A 130 -18.30 1.55 22.59
C LEU A 130 -19.38 2.27 21.76
N TYR A 131 -19.61 1.81 20.56
CA TYR A 131 -20.62 2.37 19.67
C TYR A 131 -22.03 2.23 20.27
N GLU A 132 -22.38 1.04 20.75
CA GLU A 132 -23.65 0.80 21.45
C GLU A 132 -23.78 1.69 22.70
N GLY A 133 -22.72 1.78 23.50
CA GLY A 133 -22.71 2.61 24.72
C GLY A 133 -22.94 4.10 24.46
N VAL A 134 -22.46 4.62 23.32
CA VAL A 134 -22.61 6.05 22.97
C VAL A 134 -23.92 6.32 22.22
N THR A 135 -24.34 5.42 21.36
CA THR A 135 -25.46 5.66 20.42
C THR A 135 -26.76 4.96 20.84
N GLY A 136 -26.68 3.96 21.72
CA GLY A 136 -27.78 3.04 22.03
C GLY A 136 -28.12 2.06 20.89
N VAL A 137 -27.36 2.06 19.79
CA VAL A 137 -27.61 1.21 18.62
C VAL A 137 -26.69 0.01 18.66
N LYS A 138 -27.26 -1.18 18.66
CA LYS A 138 -26.49 -2.42 18.52
C LYS A 138 -25.95 -2.54 17.10
N ALA A 139 -24.66 -2.86 17.00
CA ALA A 139 -24.02 -3.17 15.75
C ALA A 139 -23.06 -4.35 15.92
N THR A 140 -22.95 -5.18 14.91
CA THR A 140 -22.01 -6.28 14.86
C THR A 140 -20.71 -5.83 14.17
N LYS A 141 -19.68 -6.67 14.24
CA LYS A 141 -18.44 -6.51 13.47
C LYS A 141 -18.74 -6.43 11.96
N GLU A 142 -19.63 -7.30 11.50
CA GLU A 142 -20.04 -7.37 10.10
C GLU A 142 -20.73 -6.09 9.65
N ASP A 143 -21.57 -5.50 10.51
CA ASP A 143 -22.21 -4.20 10.24
C ASP A 143 -21.17 -3.10 10.04
N PHE A 144 -20.14 -3.04 10.89
CA PHE A 144 -19.06 -2.07 10.78
C PHE A 144 -18.24 -2.25 9.49
N ILE A 145 -17.91 -3.48 9.17
CA ILE A 145 -17.18 -3.80 7.93
C ILE A 145 -18.02 -3.43 6.72
N ALA A 146 -19.32 -3.79 6.71
CA ALA A 146 -20.21 -3.46 5.61
C ALA A 146 -20.40 -1.95 5.42
N GLN A 147 -20.56 -1.20 6.51
CA GLN A 147 -20.66 0.26 6.49
C GLN A 147 -19.38 0.89 5.93
N SER A 148 -18.25 0.46 6.44
CA SER A 148 -16.94 0.98 6.02
C SER A 148 -16.62 0.63 4.57
N ALA A 149 -16.97 -0.58 4.13
CA ALA A 149 -16.81 -1.01 2.76
C ALA A 149 -17.61 -0.13 1.79
N ARG A 150 -18.86 0.18 2.11
CA ARG A 150 -19.68 1.09 1.28
C ARG A 150 -19.01 2.46 1.13
N VAL A 151 -18.47 3.02 2.21
CA VAL A 151 -17.80 4.32 2.16
C VAL A 151 -16.48 4.23 1.40
N TYR A 152 -15.70 3.18 1.61
CA TYR A 152 -14.44 2.97 0.90
C TYR A 152 -14.65 2.83 -0.62
N HIS A 153 -15.64 2.04 -1.03
CA HIS A 153 -16.03 1.91 -2.44
C HIS A 153 -16.60 3.23 -3.00
N PHE A 154 -17.37 3.97 -2.20
CA PHE A 154 -17.85 5.29 -2.59
C PHE A 154 -16.69 6.26 -2.87
N GLN A 155 -15.64 6.27 -2.02
CA GLN A 155 -14.44 7.08 -2.26
C GLN A 155 -13.77 6.71 -3.59
N ARG A 156 -13.71 5.42 -3.93
CA ARG A 156 -13.18 4.98 -5.23
C ARG A 156 -14.03 5.48 -6.40
N VAL A 157 -15.35 5.34 -6.33
CA VAL A 157 -16.29 5.84 -7.35
C VAL A 157 -16.20 7.35 -7.47
N PHE A 158 -16.07 8.07 -6.36
CA PHE A 158 -15.88 9.51 -6.35
C PHE A 158 -14.58 9.91 -7.07
N ASN A 159 -13.48 9.23 -6.81
CA ASN A 159 -12.22 9.46 -7.52
C ASN A 159 -12.33 9.15 -9.03
N LEU A 160 -13.05 8.09 -9.42
CA LEU A 160 -13.33 7.77 -10.81
C LEU A 160 -14.08 8.92 -11.51
N ARG A 161 -15.09 9.48 -10.85
CA ARG A 161 -15.86 10.63 -11.35
C ARG A 161 -14.98 11.88 -11.55
N LEU A 162 -13.95 12.05 -10.71
CA LEU A 162 -12.97 13.13 -10.82
C LEU A 162 -11.83 12.82 -11.81
N GLY A 163 -11.82 11.63 -12.42
CA GLY A 163 -10.79 11.21 -13.37
C GLY A 163 -9.54 10.55 -12.73
N PHE A 164 -9.55 10.23 -11.43
CA PHE A 164 -8.38 9.75 -10.69
C PHE A 164 -8.47 8.30 -10.18
N GLY A 165 -9.55 7.60 -10.43
CA GLY A 165 -9.83 6.30 -9.80
C GLY A 165 -9.47 5.08 -10.65
N THR A 166 -8.67 5.18 -11.71
CA THR A 166 -8.25 4.06 -12.53
C THR A 166 -6.87 3.53 -12.12
N ARG A 167 -6.52 2.34 -12.60
CA ARG A 167 -5.26 1.65 -12.32
C ARG A 167 -4.02 2.52 -12.51
N GLN A 168 -4.01 3.37 -13.52
CA GLN A 168 -2.87 4.26 -13.79
C GLN A 168 -2.51 5.19 -12.62
N TYR A 169 -3.43 5.40 -11.69
CA TYR A 169 -3.21 6.20 -10.49
C TYR A 169 -2.81 5.36 -9.27
N ASP A 170 -2.90 4.03 -9.36
CA ASP A 170 -2.53 3.10 -8.30
C ASP A 170 -1.09 2.59 -8.49
N TYR A 171 -0.19 3.49 -8.82
CA TYR A 171 1.22 3.21 -9.08
C TYR A 171 2.14 3.65 -7.94
N MET A 172 3.34 3.12 -7.95
CA MET A 172 4.44 3.60 -7.13
C MET A 172 5.53 4.20 -8.03
N PRO A 173 6.12 5.35 -7.63
CA PRO A 173 7.17 5.96 -8.43
C PRO A 173 8.39 5.05 -8.54
N TYR A 174 9.16 5.20 -9.61
CA TYR A 174 10.35 4.40 -9.90
C TYR A 174 11.29 4.25 -8.69
N ARG A 175 11.52 5.35 -7.96
CA ARG A 175 12.39 5.36 -6.77
C ARG A 175 11.85 4.51 -5.62
N ALA A 176 10.55 4.32 -5.52
CA ALA A 176 9.93 3.56 -4.42
C ALA A 176 10.03 2.03 -4.58
N VAL A 177 10.30 1.53 -5.79
CA VAL A 177 10.25 0.10 -6.09
C VAL A 177 11.59 -0.61 -5.89
N GLY A 178 12.71 0.05 -6.16
CA GLY A 178 14.01 -0.61 -6.09
C GLY A 178 15.19 0.36 -6.16
N PRO A 179 16.42 -0.17 -6.24
CA PRO A 179 17.62 0.65 -6.39
C PRO A 179 17.56 1.45 -7.69
N VAL A 180 17.96 2.72 -7.61
CA VAL A 180 17.95 3.68 -8.73
C VAL A 180 19.34 3.96 -9.30
N SER A 181 20.39 3.53 -8.59
CA SER A 181 21.79 3.70 -9.02
C SER A 181 22.62 2.47 -8.68
N GLU A 182 23.77 2.37 -9.31
CA GLU A 182 24.76 1.33 -9.01
C GLU A 182 25.27 1.43 -7.57
N GLU A 183 25.50 2.64 -7.07
CA GLU A 183 25.92 2.89 -5.70
C GLU A 183 24.88 2.38 -4.70
N GLU A 184 23.61 2.64 -4.95
CA GLU A 184 22.53 2.13 -4.09
C GLU A 184 22.47 0.61 -4.11
N TYR A 185 22.62 -0.03 -5.27
CA TYR A 185 22.66 -1.48 -5.37
C TYR A 185 23.84 -2.06 -4.59
N LEU A 186 25.05 -1.52 -4.81
CA LEU A 186 26.27 -1.99 -4.14
C LEU A 186 26.22 -1.80 -2.62
N SER A 187 25.50 -0.79 -2.13
CA SER A 187 25.31 -0.61 -0.68
C SER A 187 24.60 -1.77 0.01
N LYS A 188 23.88 -2.59 -0.76
CA LYS A 188 23.14 -3.79 -0.30
C LYS A 188 23.30 -4.97 -1.27
N GLU A 189 24.43 -5.09 -1.95
CA GLU A 189 24.66 -6.05 -3.03
C GLU A 189 24.25 -7.48 -2.65
N SER A 190 24.78 -8.00 -1.55
CA SER A 190 24.48 -9.36 -1.11
C SER A 190 22.98 -9.59 -0.88
N PHE A 191 22.27 -8.58 -0.39
CA PHE A 191 20.83 -8.67 -0.16
C PHE A 191 20.06 -8.74 -1.49
N TYR A 192 20.42 -7.90 -2.47
CA TYR A 192 19.74 -7.88 -3.77
C TYR A 192 20.11 -9.08 -4.63
N ASP A 193 21.37 -9.53 -4.59
CA ASP A 193 21.81 -10.74 -5.28
C ASP A 193 21.11 -11.98 -4.73
N ASN A 194 20.96 -12.09 -3.41
CA ASN A 194 20.20 -13.17 -2.80
C ASN A 194 18.71 -13.12 -3.17
N GLU A 195 18.11 -11.93 -3.23
CA GLU A 195 16.72 -11.79 -3.67
C GLU A 195 16.56 -12.27 -5.13
N LEU A 196 17.45 -11.88 -6.03
CA LEU A 196 17.46 -12.35 -7.43
C LEU A 196 17.54 -13.87 -7.49
N LYS A 197 18.49 -14.46 -6.78
CA LYS A 197 18.78 -15.89 -6.82
C LYS A 197 17.69 -16.72 -6.14
N GLU A 198 17.42 -16.47 -4.87
CA GLU A 198 16.58 -17.33 -4.04
C GLU A 198 15.09 -17.12 -4.30
N LYS A 199 14.68 -15.89 -4.58
CA LYS A 199 13.27 -15.57 -4.79
C LYS A 199 12.85 -15.67 -6.25
N TRP A 200 13.76 -15.31 -7.18
CA TRP A 200 13.43 -15.15 -8.59
C TRP A 200 14.11 -16.16 -9.51
N GLY A 201 15.05 -16.97 -8.99
CA GLY A 201 15.80 -17.95 -9.80
C GLY A 201 16.70 -17.31 -10.86
N VAL A 202 17.13 -16.06 -10.66
CA VAL A 202 18.03 -15.33 -11.56
C VAL A 202 19.44 -15.38 -10.99
N ASP A 203 20.43 -15.87 -11.76
CA ASP A 203 21.82 -15.91 -11.32
C ASP A 203 22.51 -14.57 -11.55
N PRO A 204 22.78 -13.78 -10.49
CA PRO A 204 23.45 -12.49 -10.63
C PRO A 204 24.94 -12.62 -11.05
N GLY A 205 25.56 -13.80 -10.82
CA GLY A 205 26.98 -14.01 -11.12
C GLY A 205 27.32 -13.91 -12.59
N THR A 206 26.36 -14.07 -13.48
CA THR A 206 26.53 -13.99 -14.94
C THR A 206 26.18 -12.62 -15.52
N MET A 207 25.77 -11.66 -14.68
CA MET A 207 25.19 -10.37 -15.09
C MET A 207 26.09 -9.20 -14.69
N SER A 208 26.15 -8.19 -15.55
CA SER A 208 26.69 -6.89 -15.17
C SER A 208 25.83 -6.24 -14.10
N LEU A 209 26.38 -5.30 -13.34
CA LEU A 209 25.65 -4.58 -12.29
C LEU A 209 24.37 -3.91 -12.81
N LYS A 210 24.44 -3.32 -14.00
CA LYS A 210 23.29 -2.69 -14.64
C LYS A 210 22.17 -3.70 -14.97
N GLU A 211 22.54 -4.88 -15.45
CA GLU A 211 21.59 -5.95 -15.74
C GLU A 211 20.95 -6.50 -14.45
N ARG A 212 21.71 -6.64 -13.35
CA ARG A 212 21.19 -7.03 -12.04
C ARG A 212 20.15 -6.03 -11.53
N ILE A 213 20.46 -4.73 -11.60
CA ILE A 213 19.53 -3.65 -11.22
C ILE A 213 18.24 -3.76 -12.04
N GLN A 214 18.36 -3.87 -13.34
CA GLN A 214 17.22 -3.97 -14.25
C GLN A 214 16.38 -5.23 -13.98
N ALA A 215 17.03 -6.39 -13.82
CA ALA A 215 16.35 -7.65 -13.53
C ALA A 215 15.57 -7.57 -12.19
N LEU A 216 16.21 -7.06 -11.14
CA LEU A 216 15.58 -6.89 -9.84
C LEU A 216 14.35 -5.97 -9.92
N ARG A 217 14.47 -4.85 -10.62
CA ARG A 217 13.38 -3.89 -10.78
C ARG A 217 12.20 -4.48 -11.53
N VAL A 218 12.43 -5.13 -12.67
CA VAL A 218 11.37 -5.80 -13.45
C VAL A 218 10.61 -6.80 -12.56
N LYS A 219 11.34 -7.62 -11.80
CA LYS A 219 10.71 -8.60 -10.89
C LYS A 219 9.89 -7.95 -9.78
N ARG A 220 10.36 -6.84 -9.22
CA ARG A 220 9.62 -6.12 -8.16
C ARG A 220 8.40 -5.39 -8.72
N GLU A 221 8.50 -4.82 -9.91
CA GLU A 221 7.38 -4.17 -10.59
C GLU A 221 6.30 -5.19 -10.96
N ASP A 222 6.69 -6.37 -11.47
CA ASP A 222 5.78 -7.48 -11.73
C ASP A 222 5.09 -7.97 -10.44
N GLN A 223 5.85 -8.09 -9.36
CA GLN A 223 5.31 -8.46 -8.05
C GLN A 223 4.29 -7.43 -7.54
N TYR A 224 4.59 -6.14 -7.66
CA TYR A 224 3.67 -5.07 -7.31
C TYR A 224 2.38 -5.14 -8.14
N ASN A 225 2.52 -5.25 -9.46
CA ASN A 225 1.38 -5.33 -10.37
C ASN A 225 0.50 -6.55 -10.08
N ARG A 226 1.11 -7.70 -9.83
CA ARG A 226 0.39 -8.92 -9.46
C ARG A 226 -0.35 -8.76 -8.13
N LEU A 227 0.26 -8.09 -7.15
CA LEU A 227 -0.40 -7.79 -5.87
C LEU A 227 -1.61 -6.87 -6.06
N VAL A 228 -1.50 -5.85 -6.92
CA VAL A 228 -2.62 -4.96 -7.25
C VAL A 228 -3.76 -5.74 -7.93
N ASP A 229 -3.44 -6.66 -8.85
CA ASP A 229 -4.45 -7.53 -9.50
C ASP A 229 -5.22 -8.34 -8.47
N LEU A 230 -4.52 -9.00 -7.54
CA LEU A 230 -5.14 -9.77 -6.47
C LEU A 230 -6.02 -8.92 -5.55
N VAL A 231 -5.60 -7.70 -5.22
CA VAL A 231 -6.42 -6.79 -4.42
C VAL A 231 -7.68 -6.38 -5.16
N TYR A 232 -7.61 -6.11 -6.46
CA TYR A 232 -8.79 -5.82 -7.27
C TYR A 232 -9.75 -7.00 -7.33
N GLU A 233 -9.23 -8.21 -7.50
CA GLU A 233 -10.01 -9.45 -7.46
C GLU A 233 -10.75 -9.60 -6.12
N TYR A 234 -10.05 -9.47 -4.98
CA TYR A 234 -10.67 -9.52 -3.65
C TYR A 234 -11.73 -8.45 -3.41
N ARG A 235 -11.58 -7.28 -4.04
CA ARG A 235 -12.53 -6.17 -3.92
C ARG A 235 -13.70 -6.26 -4.91
N GLY A 236 -13.71 -7.24 -5.83
CA GLY A 236 -14.68 -7.34 -6.90
C GLY A 236 -14.56 -6.15 -7.89
N TRP A 237 -13.35 -5.71 -8.18
CA TRP A 237 -13.08 -4.65 -9.13
C TRP A 237 -12.57 -5.22 -10.45
N THR A 238 -12.75 -4.46 -11.53
CA THR A 238 -12.13 -4.79 -12.82
C THR A 238 -10.61 -4.65 -12.77
N ASN A 239 -9.90 -5.21 -13.76
CA ASN A 239 -8.44 -5.06 -13.91
C ASN A 239 -7.98 -3.60 -14.02
N ASN A 240 -8.89 -2.67 -14.29
CA ASN A 240 -8.63 -1.22 -14.29
C ASN A 240 -9.02 -0.54 -12.97
N GLY A 241 -9.31 -1.32 -11.92
CA GLY A 241 -9.64 -0.81 -10.60
C GLY A 241 -11.01 -0.16 -10.49
N ILE A 242 -11.95 -0.53 -11.37
CA ILE A 242 -13.32 -0.01 -11.36
C ILE A 242 -14.21 -1.01 -10.59
N PRO A 243 -14.90 -0.58 -9.51
CA PRO A 243 -15.85 -1.42 -8.81
C PRO A 243 -16.91 -1.98 -9.74
N THR A 244 -17.22 -3.28 -9.62
CA THR A 244 -18.35 -3.93 -10.30
C THR A 244 -19.58 -3.92 -9.38
N ILE A 245 -20.75 -3.89 -9.99
CA ILE A 245 -22.03 -3.94 -9.25
C ILE A 245 -22.34 -5.39 -8.88
#